data_5d46aa2f3f31b2ac98798664f3fad848
#
_entry.id   5d46aa2f3f31b2ac98798664f3fad848
#
_cell.length_a   1.000
_cell.length_b   1.000
_cell.length_c   1.000
_cell.angle_alpha   90.00
_cell.angle_beta   90.00
_cell.angle_gamma   90.00
#
_symmetry.space_group_name_H-M   'P 1'
#
loop_
_entity.id
_entity.type
_entity.pdbx_description
1 polymer ?
#
loop_
_entity_poly.entity_id
_entity_poly.type
_entity_poly.pdbx_seq_one_letter_code
_entity_poly.pdbx_strand_id
1 'polypeptide(L)'
;MAAINVGILDFDDIVRGELLDMAFDVEHDLDFTGKTIYSEVRKEMDSPVVLSFTEDDGSLTKTDASPTLFDLRFLKSATEMEINTSLYHFSVIYGTAPDFDDKQTIIVGKFNVIEEITQKP
;
A
#
# COMPACT_ATOMS: atom_id res chain seq x y z
N MET A 1 4.28 25.55 5.78
CA MET A 1 3.92 24.44 4.88
C MET A 1 2.52 23.96 5.21
N ALA A 2 1.69 23.80 4.22
CA ALA A 2 0.36 23.25 4.45
C ALA A 2 0.44 21.78 4.87
N ALA A 3 -0.42 21.36 5.78
CA ALA A 3 -0.54 19.95 6.14
C ALA A 3 -1.08 19.14 4.96
N ILE A 4 -0.55 17.94 4.80
CA ILE A 4 -1.05 17.00 3.79
C ILE A 4 -2.36 16.41 4.29
N ASN A 5 -3.38 16.42 3.45
CA ASN A 5 -4.61 15.71 3.71
C ASN A 5 -4.39 14.21 3.46
N VAL A 6 -4.55 13.42 4.51
CA VAL A 6 -4.39 11.97 4.41
C VAL A 6 -5.63 11.38 3.74
N GLY A 7 -5.44 10.66 2.64
CA GLY A 7 -6.51 9.94 1.98
C GLY A 7 -6.85 8.65 2.70
N ILE A 8 -8.10 8.21 2.56
CA ILE A 8 -8.55 6.91 3.09
C ILE A 8 -8.83 6.00 1.91
N LEU A 9 -8.20 4.82 1.90
CA LEU A 9 -8.35 3.83 0.85
C LEU A 9 -8.55 2.45 1.48
N ASP A 10 -9.79 1.99 1.53
CA ASP A 10 -10.10 0.65 2.03
C ASP A 10 -10.21 -0.31 0.85
N PHE A 11 -9.57 -1.47 0.96
CA PHE A 11 -9.70 -2.52 -0.05
C PHE A 11 -10.91 -3.38 0.25
N ASP A 12 -11.48 -3.96 -0.81
CA ASP A 12 -12.41 -5.08 -0.67
C ASP A 12 -11.68 -6.28 -0.06
N ASP A 13 -12.45 -7.29 0.37
CA ASP A 13 -11.89 -8.50 0.95
C ASP A 13 -10.87 -9.14 -0.01
N ILE A 14 -9.73 -9.52 0.54
CA ILE A 14 -8.64 -10.16 -0.19
C ILE A 14 -8.62 -11.63 0.20
N VAL A 15 -8.58 -12.51 -0.80
CA VAL A 15 -8.53 -13.95 -0.57
C VAL A 15 -7.10 -14.38 -0.30
N ARG A 16 -6.91 -15.09 0.81
CA ARG A 16 -5.61 -15.61 1.22
C ARG A 16 -5.01 -16.50 0.12
N GLY A 17 -3.75 -16.25 -0.21
CA GLY A 17 -3.04 -17.08 -1.18
C GLY A 17 -3.35 -16.78 -2.64
N GLU A 18 -4.01 -15.67 -2.93
CA GLU A 18 -4.26 -15.22 -4.30
C GLU A 18 -3.38 -14.04 -4.66
N LEU A 19 -3.08 -13.90 -5.94
CA LEU A 19 -2.35 -12.75 -6.46
C LEU A 19 -3.08 -11.45 -6.10
N LEU A 20 -2.38 -10.53 -5.50
CA LEU A 20 -2.87 -9.16 -5.29
C LEU A 20 -2.36 -8.28 -6.43
N ASP A 21 -3.27 -7.67 -7.16
CA ASP A 21 -2.95 -6.70 -8.20
C ASP A 21 -4.07 -5.67 -8.24
N MET A 22 -3.84 -4.53 -7.61
CA MET A 22 -4.85 -3.49 -7.45
C MET A 22 -4.26 -2.15 -7.83
N ALA A 23 -4.98 -1.39 -8.66
CA ALA A 23 -4.57 -0.08 -9.10
C ALA A 23 -5.64 0.95 -8.78
N PHE A 24 -5.20 2.15 -8.41
CA PHE A 24 -6.07 3.24 -8.01
C PHE A 24 -5.60 4.55 -8.61
N ASP A 25 -6.54 5.40 -9.00
CA ASP A 25 -6.25 6.79 -9.32
C ASP A 25 -6.27 7.60 -8.03
N VAL A 26 -5.21 8.36 -7.78
CA VAL A 26 -5.08 9.16 -6.56
C VAL A 26 -4.92 10.62 -6.94
N GLU A 27 -5.85 11.46 -6.48
CA GLU A 27 -5.73 12.92 -6.60
C GLU A 27 -4.80 13.45 -5.52
N HIS A 28 -3.93 14.37 -5.90
CA HIS A 28 -2.98 14.96 -4.96
C HIS A 28 -2.49 16.31 -5.44
N ASP A 29 -1.86 17.04 -4.55
CA ASP A 29 -1.11 18.26 -4.84
C ASP A 29 0.34 18.16 -4.36
N LEU A 30 0.89 16.95 -4.35
CA LEU A 30 2.22 16.64 -3.83
C LEU A 30 3.24 16.66 -4.96
N ASP A 31 4.46 17.10 -4.63
CA ASP A 31 5.60 17.03 -5.53
C ASP A 31 6.41 15.77 -5.20
N PHE A 32 6.40 14.80 -6.12
CA PHE A 32 7.13 13.54 -5.97
C PHE A 32 8.58 13.58 -6.44
N THR A 33 9.06 14.73 -6.90
CA THR A 33 10.45 14.85 -7.37
C THR A 33 11.43 14.44 -6.26
N GLY A 34 12.23 13.41 -6.52
CA GLY A 34 13.18 12.89 -5.55
C GLY A 34 12.57 12.13 -4.37
N LYS A 35 11.28 11.86 -4.41
CA LYS A 35 10.57 11.17 -3.35
C LYS A 35 10.24 9.74 -3.75
N THR A 36 10.20 8.86 -2.75
CA THR A 36 9.84 7.45 -2.90
C THR A 36 8.64 7.16 -2.01
N ILE A 37 7.78 6.26 -2.46
CA ILE A 37 6.67 5.80 -1.65
C ILE A 37 6.92 4.38 -1.16
N TYR A 38 6.38 4.05 0.01
CA TYR A 38 6.30 2.68 0.47
C TYR A 38 5.10 2.50 1.39
N SER A 39 4.71 1.23 1.58
CA SER A 39 3.56 0.87 2.40
C SER A 39 3.92 -0.27 3.33
N GLU A 40 3.40 -0.20 4.55
CA GLU A 40 3.51 -1.27 5.54
C GLU A 40 2.13 -1.71 5.97
N VAL A 41 1.97 -3.03 6.15
CA VAL A 41 0.72 -3.65 6.57
C VAL A 41 0.92 -4.28 7.95
N ARG A 42 0.02 -3.97 8.88
CA ARG A 42 0.04 -4.46 10.26
C ARG A 42 -1.37 -4.83 10.70
N LYS A 43 -1.48 -5.75 11.64
CA LYS A 43 -2.78 -6.03 12.27
C LYS A 43 -3.28 -4.86 13.07
N GLU A 44 -2.39 -4.23 13.82
CA GLU A 44 -2.67 -3.05 14.65
C GLU A 44 -1.48 -2.11 14.55
N MET A 45 -1.66 -0.90 15.04
CA MET A 45 -0.68 0.17 14.90
C MET A 45 0.71 -0.20 15.43
N ASP A 46 0.77 -0.92 16.55
CA ASP A 46 1.99 -1.32 17.24
C ASP A 46 2.37 -2.78 17.01
N SER A 47 1.66 -3.48 16.12
CA SER A 47 1.98 -4.86 15.76
C SER A 47 3.14 -4.90 14.77
N PRO A 48 3.84 -6.04 14.64
CA PRO A 48 4.87 -6.19 13.62
C PRO A 48 4.32 -6.05 12.21
N VAL A 49 5.18 -5.61 11.30
CA VAL A 49 4.86 -5.55 9.87
C VAL A 49 4.69 -6.98 9.34
N VAL A 50 3.54 -7.25 8.70
CA VAL A 50 3.27 -8.56 8.08
C VAL A 50 3.54 -8.55 6.59
N LEU A 51 3.37 -7.41 5.93
CA LEU A 51 3.69 -7.19 4.51
C LEU A 51 4.23 -5.80 4.33
N SER A 52 5.09 -5.63 3.34
CA SER A 52 5.48 -4.31 2.88
C SER A 52 5.42 -4.24 1.37
N PHE A 53 5.10 -3.06 0.87
CA PHE A 53 5.06 -2.76 -0.56
C PHE A 53 6.06 -1.65 -0.80
N THR A 54 7.00 -1.87 -1.70
CA THR A 54 8.07 -0.89 -1.98
C THR A 54 8.22 -0.67 -3.48
N GLU A 55 8.73 0.49 -3.85
CA GLU A 55 9.08 0.75 -5.25
C GLU A 55 10.28 -0.10 -5.69
N ASP A 56 11.18 -0.41 -4.75
CA ASP A 56 12.40 -1.15 -4.98
C ASP A 56 12.14 -2.55 -5.57
N ASP A 57 11.17 -3.28 -5.01
CA ASP A 57 10.84 -4.63 -5.47
C ASP A 57 9.68 -4.66 -6.46
N GLY A 58 9.16 -3.51 -6.84
CA GLY A 58 8.06 -3.39 -7.79
C GLY A 58 6.69 -3.70 -7.22
N SER A 59 6.57 -3.95 -5.92
CA SER A 59 5.29 -4.26 -5.31
C SER A 59 4.41 -3.03 -5.08
N LEU A 60 5.00 -1.85 -5.13
CA LEU A 60 4.28 -0.58 -5.07
C LEU A 60 4.84 0.33 -6.17
N THR A 61 3.99 0.75 -7.09
CA THR A 61 4.41 1.65 -8.16
C THR A 61 3.48 2.85 -8.26
N LYS A 62 4.07 3.99 -8.63
CA LYS A 62 3.32 5.17 -9.00
C LYS A 62 3.64 5.49 -10.44
N THR A 63 2.63 5.66 -11.26
CA THR A 63 2.77 5.95 -12.69
C THR A 63 1.98 7.19 -13.04
N ASP A 64 2.39 7.84 -14.14
CA ASP A 64 1.72 9.03 -14.65
C ASP A 64 1.58 10.14 -13.60
N ALA A 65 2.59 10.25 -12.73
CA ALA A 65 2.59 11.25 -11.68
C ALA A 65 2.59 12.65 -12.28
N SER A 66 1.58 13.42 -11.92
CA SER A 66 1.41 14.81 -12.32
C SER A 66 1.21 15.68 -11.08
N PRO A 67 1.12 17.00 -11.19
CA PRO A 67 0.86 17.82 -10.01
C PRO A 67 -0.44 17.52 -9.28
N THR A 68 -1.40 16.81 -9.89
CA THR A 68 -2.72 16.59 -9.29
C THR A 68 -3.18 15.14 -9.28
N LEU A 69 -2.49 14.23 -10.00
CA LEU A 69 -2.97 12.87 -10.17
C LEU A 69 -1.80 11.91 -10.35
N PHE A 70 -1.90 10.73 -9.77
CA PHE A 70 -1.03 9.60 -10.10
C PHE A 70 -1.79 8.28 -9.95
N ASP A 71 -1.32 7.26 -10.67
CA ASP A 71 -1.83 5.90 -10.54
C ASP A 71 -0.97 5.14 -9.55
N LEU A 72 -1.60 4.56 -8.55
CA LEU A 72 -0.95 3.77 -7.51
C LEU A 72 -1.33 2.31 -7.70
N ARG A 73 -0.32 1.43 -7.78
CA ARG A 73 -0.54 0.00 -7.95
C ARG A 73 0.14 -0.80 -6.86
N PHE A 74 -0.61 -1.73 -6.27
CA PHE A 74 -0.13 -2.71 -5.30
C PHE A 74 -0.08 -4.08 -5.97
N LEU A 75 1.07 -4.74 -5.90
CA LEU A 75 1.29 -6.04 -6.53
C LEU A 75 2.03 -6.97 -5.57
N LYS A 76 1.42 -8.12 -5.26
CA LYS A 76 2.04 -9.17 -4.47
C LYS A 76 1.68 -10.54 -5.06
N SER A 77 2.65 -11.45 -5.07
CA SER A 77 2.44 -12.80 -5.56
C SER A 77 1.49 -13.59 -4.65
N ALA A 78 0.88 -14.64 -5.20
CA ALA A 78 0.01 -15.52 -4.44
C ALA A 78 0.72 -16.11 -3.22
N THR A 79 1.99 -16.48 -3.36
CA THR A 79 2.79 -17.03 -2.26
C THR A 79 2.99 -16.02 -1.13
N GLU A 80 3.25 -14.76 -1.48
CA GLU A 80 3.43 -13.69 -0.50
C GLU A 80 2.12 -13.34 0.21
N MET A 81 0.98 -13.60 -0.43
CA MET A 81 -0.34 -13.34 0.13
C MET A 81 -0.87 -14.48 1.00
N GLU A 82 -0.07 -15.50 1.30
CA GLU A 82 -0.42 -16.55 2.25
C GLU A 82 -0.22 -16.09 3.70
N ILE A 83 -0.87 -15.00 4.07
CA ILE A 83 -0.86 -14.45 5.43
C ILE A 83 -2.13 -14.91 6.16
N ASN A 84 -2.12 -14.81 7.48
CA ASN A 84 -3.26 -15.24 8.30
C ASN A 84 -4.51 -14.42 7.97
N THR A 85 -5.66 -15.07 8.02
CA THR A 85 -6.95 -14.38 7.87
C THR A 85 -7.14 -13.43 9.05
N SER A 86 -7.37 -12.17 8.74
CA SER A 86 -7.54 -11.13 9.77
C SER A 86 -7.92 -9.81 9.09
N LEU A 87 -8.29 -8.85 9.92
CA LEU A 87 -8.34 -7.46 9.51
C LEU A 87 -6.94 -6.86 9.64
N TYR A 88 -6.48 -6.22 8.58
CA TYR A 88 -5.17 -5.56 8.55
C TYR A 88 -5.33 -4.08 8.26
N HIS A 89 -4.41 -3.30 8.77
CA HIS A 89 -4.30 -1.87 8.50
C HIS A 89 -3.02 -1.59 7.71
N PHE A 90 -3.08 -0.61 6.83
CA PHE A 90 -1.90 -0.19 6.08
C PHE A 90 -1.84 1.32 5.96
N SER A 91 -0.65 1.81 5.68
CA SER A 91 -0.44 3.20 5.32
C SER A 91 0.49 3.28 4.11
N VAL A 92 0.33 4.33 3.32
CA VAL A 92 1.29 4.68 2.27
C VAL A 92 1.96 5.97 2.69
N ILE A 93 3.28 5.96 2.72
CA ILE A 93 4.06 7.14 3.04
C ILE A 93 4.92 7.54 1.86
N TYR A 94 5.31 8.80 1.81
CA TYR A 94 6.31 9.26 0.87
C TYR A 94 7.40 10.03 1.60
N GLY A 95 8.59 9.97 1.06
CA GLY A 95 9.74 10.64 1.65
C GLY A 95 10.99 10.42 0.81
N THR A 96 12.11 10.89 1.30
CA THR A 96 13.39 10.75 0.63
C THR A 96 14.11 9.49 1.11
N ALA A 97 14.25 8.50 0.21
CA ALA A 97 15.00 7.29 0.51
C ALA A 97 16.49 7.60 0.69
N PRO A 98 17.24 6.81 1.46
CA PRO A 98 16.82 5.60 2.17
C PRO A 98 16.28 5.83 3.58
N ASP A 99 16.49 7.02 4.15
CA ASP A 99 16.23 7.26 5.58
C ASP A 99 14.79 7.63 5.87
N PHE A 100 14.11 8.24 4.94
CA PHE A 100 12.73 8.70 5.08
C PHE A 100 12.53 9.62 6.31
N ASP A 101 13.54 10.41 6.64
CA ASP A 101 13.45 11.36 7.78
C ASP A 101 12.38 12.42 7.57
N ASP A 102 12.06 12.70 6.30
CA ASP A 102 11.04 13.66 5.89
C ASP A 102 9.69 12.99 5.57
N LYS A 103 9.49 11.74 6.00
CA LYS A 103 8.31 10.97 5.62
C LYS A 103 7.01 11.63 6.06
N GLN A 104 6.00 11.49 5.21
CA GLN A 104 4.64 11.93 5.50
C GLN A 104 3.67 10.83 5.05
N THR A 105 2.65 10.57 5.85
CA THR A 105 1.61 9.62 5.49
C THR A 105 0.65 10.29 4.51
N ILE A 106 0.42 9.66 3.37
CA ILE A 106 -0.48 10.21 2.35
C ILE A 106 -1.78 9.41 2.23
N ILE A 107 -1.76 8.13 2.59
CA ILE A 107 -2.94 7.26 2.52
C ILE A 107 -2.93 6.34 3.74
N VAL A 108 -4.11 6.11 4.31
CA VAL A 108 -4.35 5.06 5.29
C VAL A 108 -5.53 4.22 4.84
N GLY A 109 -5.55 2.96 5.23
CA GLY A 109 -6.65 2.09 4.86
C GLY A 109 -6.61 0.78 5.60
N LYS A 110 -7.55 -0.09 5.25
CA LYS A 110 -7.66 -1.42 5.84
C LYS A 110 -8.24 -2.40 4.83
N PHE A 111 -8.04 -3.69 5.11
CA PHE A 111 -8.64 -4.78 4.34
C PHE A 111 -8.74 -6.02 5.20
N ASN A 112 -9.71 -6.88 4.86
CA ASN A 112 -9.82 -8.21 5.45
C ASN A 112 -9.16 -9.23 4.54
N VAL A 113 -8.40 -10.16 5.13
CA VAL A 113 -7.95 -11.38 4.44
C VAL A 113 -8.87 -12.50 4.85
N ILE A 114 -9.52 -13.13 3.87
CA ILE A 114 -10.49 -14.19 4.07
C ILE A 114 -9.95 -15.52 3.51
N GLU A 115 -10.52 -16.62 3.97
CA GLU A 115 -10.12 -17.95 3.52
C GLU A 115 -10.45 -18.18 2.05
N GLU A 116 -9.58 -18.94 1.39
CA GLU A 116 -9.83 -19.43 0.04
C GLU A 116 -10.90 -20.52 0.11
N ILE A 117 -12.00 -20.32 -0.63
CA ILE A 117 -13.11 -21.27 -0.66
C ILE A 117 -12.89 -22.33 -1.74
N THR A 118 -12.33 -21.93 -2.88
CA THR A 118 -12.07 -22.84 -4.00
C THR A 118 -10.67 -23.39 -3.91
N GLN A 119 -10.57 -24.70 -3.75
CA GLN A 119 -9.29 -25.39 -3.73
C GLN A 119 -8.83 -25.68 -5.15
N LYS A 120 -7.51 -25.70 -5.37
CA LYS A 120 -6.94 -26.14 -6.64
C LYS A 120 -7.31 -27.60 -6.91
N PRO A 121 -7.62 -27.95 -8.15
CA PRO A 121 -7.84 -29.36 -8.52
C PRO A 121 -6.55 -30.16 -8.36
#